data_2827ca5aa834b1a9cda6c86916e9959d
#
_entry.id   2827ca5aa834b1a9cda6c86916e9959d
#
_cell.length_a   1.000
_cell.length_b   1.000
_cell.length_c   1.000
_cell.angle_alpha   90.00
_cell.angle_beta   90.00
_cell.angle_gamma   90.00
#
_symmetry.space_group_name_H-M   'P 1'
#
loop_
_entity.id
_entity.type
_entity.pdbx_description
1 polymer ?
#
loop_
_entity_poly.entity_id
_entity_poly.type
_entity_poly.pdbx_seq_one_letter_code
_entity_poly.pdbx_strand_id
1 'polypeptide(L)'
;LVTFGLVSFTQLQVREFPDVDPPIVTIDTAYTGASASVVERRITQLIEDRISIVEAIKSIESSSEDGRSVVTVEFNIERDIDNAANDLREAVSGLLDELPTEADPPEITKEDSATEVMMWLSLTSEFMSPVELADYAERYLVDGFSVLPGVARIRISGASSYAMRVWVDRKALAARSLTVTDIEDALERQNIELPAGTIQSLDRQFTVRTKREFLSEEDFRNLVVVRGEDGFLVRLGEVARVELGAEESRRLFRGNGVPRVGLGIIKQSQANTLDVSRAAKK
;
A
#
# COMPACT_ATOMS: atom_id res chain seq x y z
N LEU A 1 -23.78 -36.39 -31.87
CA LEU A 1 -23.87 -34.93 -31.85
C LEU A 1 -24.35 -34.44 -30.48
N VAL A 2 -25.49 -34.92 -29.94
CA VAL A 2 -26.05 -34.50 -28.63
C VAL A 2 -25.07 -34.77 -27.48
N THR A 3 -24.43 -35.95 -27.43
CA THR A 3 -23.46 -36.32 -26.41
C THR A 3 -22.18 -35.42 -26.48
N PHE A 4 -21.74 -35.10 -27.69
CA PHE A 4 -20.62 -34.22 -27.91
C PHE A 4 -20.94 -32.77 -27.46
N GLY A 5 -22.16 -32.30 -27.78
CA GLY A 5 -22.64 -30.99 -27.31
C GLY A 5 -22.71 -30.88 -25.77
N LEU A 6 -23.14 -31.97 -25.10
CA LEU A 6 -23.27 -32.01 -23.65
C LEU A 6 -21.89 -32.00 -22.96
N VAL A 7 -20.89 -32.69 -23.51
CA VAL A 7 -19.52 -32.67 -23.02
C VAL A 7 -18.87 -31.30 -23.27
N SER A 8 -19.06 -30.72 -24.44
CA SER A 8 -18.52 -29.38 -24.74
C SER A 8 -19.17 -28.31 -23.86
N PHE A 9 -20.44 -28.42 -23.53
CA PHE A 9 -21.15 -27.49 -22.63
C PHE A 9 -20.53 -27.48 -21.22
N THR A 10 -20.08 -28.62 -20.69
CA THR A 10 -19.43 -28.69 -19.36
C THR A 10 -18.04 -28.12 -19.35
N GLN A 11 -17.43 -27.89 -20.50
CA GLN A 11 -16.09 -27.29 -20.64
C GLN A 11 -16.13 -25.79 -20.98
N LEU A 12 -17.34 -25.22 -21.18
CA LEU A 12 -17.48 -23.77 -21.39
C LEU A 12 -17.03 -23.02 -20.13
N GLN A 13 -16.11 -22.08 -20.33
CA GLN A 13 -15.69 -21.17 -19.26
C GLN A 13 -16.83 -20.19 -18.94
N VAL A 14 -17.26 -20.18 -17.69
CA VAL A 14 -18.25 -19.21 -17.21
C VAL A 14 -17.48 -17.97 -16.73
N ARG A 15 -17.70 -16.84 -17.40
CA ARG A 15 -17.20 -15.52 -16.99
C ARG A 15 -18.40 -14.64 -16.62
N GLU A 16 -18.20 -13.75 -15.67
CA GLU A 16 -19.22 -12.81 -15.20
C GLU A 16 -19.43 -11.68 -16.21
N PHE A 17 -18.35 -11.23 -16.86
CA PHE A 17 -18.34 -10.16 -17.86
C PHE A 17 -17.70 -10.62 -19.17
N PRO A 18 -18.11 -10.05 -20.32
CA PRO A 18 -17.41 -10.27 -21.59
C PRO A 18 -15.96 -9.77 -21.48
N ASP A 19 -15.08 -10.30 -22.33
CA ASP A 19 -13.63 -10.00 -22.37
C ASP A 19 -13.40 -8.61 -23.03
N VAL A 20 -14.01 -7.57 -22.49
CA VAL A 20 -13.88 -6.18 -22.95
C VAL A 20 -13.54 -5.34 -21.73
N ASP A 21 -12.27 -5.38 -21.34
CA ASP A 21 -11.77 -4.49 -20.29
C ASP A 21 -11.48 -3.12 -20.94
N PRO A 22 -12.13 -2.04 -20.49
CA PRO A 22 -11.74 -0.71 -20.95
C PRO A 22 -10.30 -0.45 -20.53
N PRO A 23 -9.45 0.07 -21.43
CA PRO A 23 -8.06 0.37 -21.07
C PRO A 23 -8.01 1.58 -20.14
N ILE A 24 -8.04 1.31 -18.84
CA ILE A 24 -7.99 2.29 -17.75
C ILE A 24 -6.66 2.17 -17.04
N VAL A 25 -6.02 3.31 -16.81
CA VAL A 25 -4.77 3.41 -16.04
C VAL A 25 -4.95 4.44 -14.94
N THR A 26 -4.61 4.08 -13.72
CA THR A 26 -4.69 4.96 -12.55
C THR A 26 -3.29 5.37 -12.12
N ILE A 27 -3.12 6.66 -11.85
CA ILE A 27 -1.92 7.29 -11.30
C ILE A 27 -2.25 7.71 -9.89
N ASP A 28 -1.58 7.14 -8.90
CA ASP A 28 -1.78 7.39 -7.48
C ASP A 28 -0.54 8.06 -6.90
N THR A 29 -0.72 9.16 -6.18
CA THR A 29 0.39 9.89 -5.59
C THR A 29 0.02 10.29 -4.16
N ALA A 30 0.80 9.82 -3.19
CA ALA A 30 0.64 10.24 -1.80
C ALA A 30 1.43 11.52 -1.51
N TYR A 31 0.80 12.45 -0.82
CA TYR A 31 1.43 13.67 -0.30
C TYR A 31 0.96 13.91 1.12
N THR A 32 1.46 13.09 2.03
CA THR A 32 1.02 13.03 3.42
C THR A 32 1.12 14.39 4.12
N GLY A 33 0.03 14.79 4.79
CA GLY A 33 -0.04 16.06 5.52
C GLY A 33 -0.50 17.26 4.70
N ALA A 34 -0.60 17.17 3.38
CA ALA A 34 -1.13 18.22 2.52
C ALA A 34 -2.66 18.23 2.53
N SER A 35 -3.28 19.40 2.51
CA SER A 35 -4.74 19.50 2.31
C SER A 35 -5.12 19.22 0.85
N ALA A 36 -6.35 18.78 0.60
CA ALA A 36 -6.87 18.46 -0.74
C ALA A 36 -6.60 19.59 -1.76
N SER A 37 -6.77 20.86 -1.37
CA SER A 37 -6.50 22.00 -2.25
C SER A 37 -5.02 22.23 -2.56
N VAL A 38 -4.11 21.77 -1.71
CA VAL A 38 -2.65 21.78 -1.96
C VAL A 38 -2.29 20.62 -2.86
N VAL A 39 -2.83 19.42 -2.59
CA VAL A 39 -2.67 18.23 -3.43
C VAL A 39 -3.11 18.53 -4.86
N GLU A 40 -4.29 19.13 -5.04
CA GLU A 40 -4.83 19.51 -6.35
C GLU A 40 -3.85 20.39 -7.13
N ARG A 41 -3.39 21.48 -6.54
CA ARG A 41 -2.53 22.46 -7.26
C ARG A 41 -1.09 21.98 -7.47
N ARG A 42 -0.57 21.17 -6.54
CA ARG A 42 0.85 20.78 -6.52
C ARG A 42 1.14 19.42 -7.13
N ILE A 43 0.11 18.58 -7.23
CA ILE A 43 0.24 17.21 -7.74
C ILE A 43 -0.72 16.98 -8.90
N THR A 44 -2.04 17.06 -8.65
CA THR A 44 -3.06 16.64 -9.61
C THR A 44 -3.00 17.42 -10.91
N GLN A 45 -2.99 18.76 -10.83
CA GLN A 45 -2.94 19.63 -12.02
C GLN A 45 -1.65 19.41 -12.83
N LEU A 46 -0.51 19.24 -12.17
CA LEU A 46 0.76 18.98 -12.87
C LEU A 46 0.72 17.66 -13.64
N ILE A 47 0.14 16.63 -13.01
CA ILE A 47 -0.03 15.31 -13.66
C ILE A 47 -1.00 15.45 -14.85
N GLU A 48 -2.18 16.06 -14.65
CA GLU A 48 -3.18 16.25 -15.70
C GLU A 48 -2.60 17.00 -16.92
N ASP A 49 -1.92 18.11 -16.67
CA ASP A 49 -1.30 18.91 -17.73
C ASP A 49 -0.30 18.07 -18.53
N ARG A 50 0.51 17.29 -17.85
CA ARG A 50 1.55 16.48 -18.51
C ARG A 50 0.98 15.31 -19.29
N ILE A 51 -0.02 14.60 -18.74
CA ILE A 51 -0.62 13.44 -19.41
C ILE A 51 -1.56 13.82 -20.55
N SER A 52 -2.08 15.05 -20.56
CA SER A 52 -3.01 15.54 -21.61
C SER A 52 -2.46 15.44 -23.03
N ILE A 53 -1.14 15.36 -23.18
CA ILE A 53 -0.46 15.22 -24.50
C ILE A 53 -0.42 13.77 -25.01
N VAL A 54 -0.77 12.78 -24.17
CA VAL A 54 -0.75 11.37 -24.53
C VAL A 54 -1.91 11.06 -25.49
N GLU A 55 -1.62 10.34 -26.56
CA GLU A 55 -2.61 10.06 -27.61
C GLU A 55 -3.65 9.02 -27.19
N ALA A 56 -4.83 9.14 -27.80
CA ALA A 56 -5.97 8.23 -27.65
C ALA A 56 -6.60 8.20 -26.24
N ILE A 57 -6.40 9.23 -25.43
CA ILE A 57 -7.15 9.42 -24.20
C ILE A 57 -8.62 9.72 -24.55
N LYS A 58 -9.54 9.02 -23.88
CA LYS A 58 -10.99 9.21 -23.96
C LYS A 58 -11.47 10.18 -22.87
N SER A 59 -11.03 9.96 -21.63
CA SER A 59 -11.35 10.81 -20.49
C SER A 59 -10.24 10.77 -19.44
N ILE A 60 -10.12 11.87 -18.70
CA ILE A 60 -9.28 11.98 -17.51
C ILE A 60 -10.23 12.37 -16.36
N GLU A 61 -10.22 11.58 -15.29
CA GLU A 61 -10.94 11.88 -14.05
C GLU A 61 -9.95 11.93 -12.90
N SER A 62 -10.02 12.95 -12.08
CA SER A 62 -9.12 13.11 -10.95
C SER A 62 -9.86 13.34 -9.64
N SER A 63 -9.28 12.85 -8.57
CA SER A 63 -9.73 13.07 -7.20
C SER A 63 -8.55 13.52 -6.35
N SER A 64 -8.72 14.69 -5.70
CA SER A 64 -7.76 15.24 -4.75
C SER A 64 -8.34 15.19 -3.35
N GLU A 65 -7.72 14.40 -2.49
CA GLU A 65 -8.07 14.25 -1.09
C GLU A 65 -6.95 14.76 -0.19
N ASP A 66 -7.22 14.89 1.12
CA ASP A 66 -6.16 15.23 2.07
C ASP A 66 -5.08 14.14 2.07
N GLY A 67 -3.90 14.53 1.60
CA GLY A 67 -2.73 13.65 1.52
C GLY A 67 -2.65 12.73 0.30
N ARG A 68 -3.57 12.80 -0.68
CA ARG A 68 -3.57 11.87 -1.81
C ARG A 68 -4.16 12.48 -3.08
N SER A 69 -3.52 12.20 -4.21
CA SER A 69 -4.03 12.46 -5.56
C SER A 69 -4.25 11.13 -6.29
N VAL A 70 -5.41 10.98 -6.92
CA VAL A 70 -5.72 9.84 -7.80
C VAL A 70 -6.18 10.39 -9.14
N VAL A 71 -5.47 10.06 -10.21
CA VAL A 71 -5.81 10.44 -11.58
C VAL A 71 -6.07 9.17 -12.38
N THR A 72 -7.30 9.02 -12.86
CA THR A 72 -7.75 7.88 -13.66
C THR A 72 -7.86 8.29 -15.11
N VAL A 73 -7.16 7.59 -15.99
CA VAL A 73 -7.12 7.85 -17.43
C VAL A 73 -7.78 6.69 -18.16
N GLU A 74 -8.89 6.97 -18.84
CA GLU A 74 -9.56 6.03 -19.74
C GLU A 74 -9.10 6.29 -21.17
N PHE A 75 -8.62 5.25 -21.84
CA PHE A 75 -8.23 5.30 -23.24
C PHE A 75 -9.33 4.76 -24.16
N ASN A 76 -9.21 5.04 -25.43
CA ASN A 76 -10.07 4.44 -26.46
C ASN A 76 -9.84 2.92 -26.47
N ILE A 77 -10.93 2.13 -26.65
CA ILE A 77 -10.93 0.67 -26.53
C ILE A 77 -9.96 -0.03 -27.50
N GLU A 78 -9.57 0.63 -28.57
CA GLU A 78 -8.60 0.11 -29.55
C GLU A 78 -7.14 0.26 -29.09
N ARG A 79 -6.93 1.02 -28.02
CA ARG A 79 -5.58 1.28 -27.49
C ARG A 79 -5.11 0.12 -26.65
N ASP A 80 -3.91 -0.37 -26.92
CA ASP A 80 -3.24 -1.35 -26.09
C ASP A 80 -2.87 -0.73 -24.73
N ILE A 81 -3.33 -1.38 -23.64
CA ILE A 81 -3.18 -0.87 -22.28
C ILE A 81 -1.71 -0.86 -21.81
N ASP A 82 -0.88 -1.78 -22.30
CA ASP A 82 0.53 -1.84 -21.95
C ASP A 82 1.31 -0.67 -22.55
N ASN A 83 1.04 -0.36 -23.80
CA ASN A 83 1.60 0.80 -24.46
C ASN A 83 1.10 2.10 -23.81
N ALA A 84 -0.19 2.20 -23.51
CA ALA A 84 -0.77 3.36 -22.84
C ALA A 84 -0.15 3.61 -21.46
N ALA A 85 0.02 2.56 -20.66
CA ALA A 85 0.67 2.66 -19.35
C ALA A 85 2.16 3.05 -19.45
N ASN A 86 2.86 2.62 -20.50
CA ASN A 86 4.26 3.01 -20.73
C ASN A 86 4.36 4.48 -21.13
N ASP A 87 3.48 4.97 -22.00
CA ASP A 87 3.44 6.38 -22.41
C ASP A 87 3.14 7.29 -21.19
N LEU A 88 2.20 6.87 -20.33
CA LEU A 88 1.93 7.59 -19.07
C LEU A 88 3.14 7.59 -18.14
N ARG A 89 3.88 6.47 -18.01
CA ARG A 89 5.11 6.42 -17.20
C ARG A 89 6.18 7.36 -17.74
N GLU A 90 6.36 7.42 -19.06
CA GLU A 90 7.29 8.33 -19.69
C GLU A 90 6.88 9.78 -19.42
N ALA A 91 5.60 10.12 -19.61
CA ALA A 91 5.09 11.46 -19.37
C ALA A 91 5.27 11.88 -17.90
N VAL A 92 4.90 11.01 -16.95
CA VAL A 92 4.97 11.29 -15.50
C VAL A 92 6.42 11.29 -15.00
N SER A 93 7.32 10.47 -15.56
CA SER A 93 8.72 10.44 -15.15
C SER A 93 9.42 11.79 -15.33
N GLY A 94 8.99 12.57 -16.30
CA GLY A 94 9.49 13.93 -16.50
C GLY A 94 9.01 14.96 -15.47
N LEU A 95 8.07 14.58 -14.59
CA LEU A 95 7.53 15.47 -13.54
C LEU A 95 8.20 15.27 -12.17
N LEU A 96 9.00 14.22 -12.00
CA LEU A 96 9.53 13.87 -10.67
C LEU A 96 10.32 15.00 -10.02
N ASP A 97 11.03 15.79 -10.81
CA ASP A 97 11.80 16.95 -10.34
C ASP A 97 10.93 18.20 -10.08
N GLU A 98 9.69 18.22 -10.57
CA GLU A 98 8.74 19.33 -10.40
C GLU A 98 7.79 19.09 -9.22
N LEU A 99 7.65 17.83 -8.78
CA LEU A 99 6.83 17.47 -7.63
C LEU A 99 7.50 17.90 -6.32
N PRO A 100 6.71 18.20 -5.27
CA PRO A 100 7.26 18.43 -3.94
C PRO A 100 8.11 17.25 -3.47
N THR A 101 9.24 17.53 -2.80
CA THR A 101 10.17 16.51 -2.29
C THR A 101 9.54 15.59 -1.25
N GLU A 102 8.51 16.07 -0.56
CA GLU A 102 7.74 15.33 0.45
C GLU A 102 6.62 14.47 -0.16
N ALA A 103 6.36 14.58 -1.46
CA ALA A 103 5.42 13.72 -2.15
C ALA A 103 6.08 12.41 -2.57
N ASP A 104 5.34 11.30 -2.40
CA ASP A 104 5.80 10.01 -2.89
C ASP A 104 5.82 10.00 -4.43
N PRO A 105 6.70 9.23 -5.07
CA PRO A 105 6.67 9.05 -6.51
C PRO A 105 5.32 8.50 -6.98
N PRO A 106 4.76 9.03 -8.10
CA PRO A 106 3.50 8.55 -8.66
C PRO A 106 3.54 7.06 -9.01
N GLU A 107 2.61 6.28 -8.47
CA GLU A 107 2.42 4.87 -8.78
C GLU A 107 1.42 4.73 -9.93
N ILE A 108 1.82 4.06 -11.02
CA ILE A 108 1.00 3.86 -12.22
C ILE A 108 0.55 2.42 -12.30
N THR A 109 -0.75 2.22 -12.15
CA THR A 109 -1.40 0.91 -12.11
C THR A 109 -2.41 0.79 -13.26
N LYS A 110 -2.40 -0.34 -13.95
CA LYS A 110 -3.43 -0.67 -14.93
C LYS A 110 -4.66 -1.21 -14.20
N GLU A 111 -5.84 -0.72 -14.51
CA GLU A 111 -7.08 -1.33 -14.08
C GLU A 111 -7.49 -2.35 -15.13
N ASP A 112 -7.45 -3.61 -14.77
CA ASP A 112 -8.05 -4.70 -15.52
C ASP A 112 -9.14 -5.37 -14.67
N SER A 113 -9.97 -6.22 -15.28
CA SER A 113 -10.98 -7.00 -14.56
C SER A 113 -10.39 -7.93 -13.50
N ALA A 114 -9.05 -8.14 -13.53
CA ALA A 114 -8.31 -8.85 -12.49
C ALA A 114 -8.09 -8.03 -11.21
N THR A 115 -8.57 -6.80 -11.15
CA THR A 115 -8.49 -5.97 -9.94
C THR A 115 -9.69 -6.20 -9.01
N GLU A 116 -10.79 -6.72 -9.53
CA GLU A 116 -12.00 -6.96 -8.73
C GLU A 116 -11.87 -8.22 -7.85
N VAL A 117 -12.34 -8.06 -6.62
CA VAL A 117 -12.42 -9.19 -5.68
C VAL A 117 -13.58 -10.08 -6.05
N MET A 118 -13.29 -11.29 -6.56
CA MET A 118 -14.32 -12.25 -6.93
C MET A 118 -15.03 -12.88 -5.74
N MET A 119 -14.35 -12.98 -4.60
CA MET A 119 -14.91 -13.61 -3.40
C MET A 119 -14.25 -13.03 -2.15
N TRP A 120 -15.08 -12.72 -1.15
CA TRP A 120 -14.63 -12.32 0.19
C TRP A 120 -14.76 -13.47 1.17
N LEU A 121 -13.67 -13.80 1.85
CA LEU A 121 -13.65 -14.64 3.03
C LEU A 121 -13.60 -13.73 4.26
N SER A 122 -14.43 -14.03 5.25
CA SER A 122 -14.51 -13.23 6.47
C SER A 122 -13.88 -14.01 7.63
N LEU A 123 -12.81 -13.47 8.19
CA LEU A 123 -12.13 -14.01 9.36
C LEU A 123 -12.66 -13.37 10.63
N THR A 124 -12.85 -14.15 11.66
CA THR A 124 -13.22 -13.69 12.99
C THR A 124 -12.53 -14.55 14.05
N SER A 125 -12.21 -13.95 15.17
CA SER A 125 -11.65 -14.63 16.34
C SER A 125 -12.27 -14.06 17.62
N GLU A 126 -12.46 -14.89 18.63
CA GLU A 126 -12.85 -14.45 19.98
C GLU A 126 -11.64 -14.04 20.83
N PHE A 127 -10.43 -14.43 20.40
CA PHE A 127 -9.20 -14.26 21.17
C PHE A 127 -8.23 -13.26 20.58
N MET A 128 -8.37 -12.93 19.28
CA MET A 128 -7.47 -12.03 18.56
C MET A 128 -8.18 -10.72 18.25
N SER A 129 -7.49 -9.61 18.44
CA SER A 129 -7.92 -8.31 17.93
C SER A 129 -7.91 -8.31 16.39
N PRO A 130 -8.61 -7.38 15.71
CA PRO A 130 -8.58 -7.30 14.25
C PRO A 130 -7.16 -7.12 13.67
N VAL A 131 -6.26 -6.43 14.37
CA VAL A 131 -4.87 -6.22 13.94
C VAL A 131 -4.07 -7.52 14.04
N GLU A 132 -4.19 -8.25 15.16
CA GLU A 132 -3.56 -9.56 15.32
C GLU A 132 -4.08 -10.57 14.30
N LEU A 133 -5.39 -10.54 14.03
CA LEU A 133 -6.03 -11.42 13.06
C LEU A 133 -5.57 -11.10 11.62
N ALA A 134 -5.32 -9.83 11.30
CA ALA A 134 -4.76 -9.42 10.01
C ALA A 134 -3.31 -9.87 9.87
N ASP A 135 -2.48 -9.66 10.88
CA ASP A 135 -1.09 -10.13 10.90
C ASP A 135 -1.01 -11.66 10.74
N TYR A 136 -1.90 -12.39 11.45
CA TYR A 136 -2.02 -13.83 11.27
C TYR A 136 -2.42 -14.21 9.84
N ALA A 137 -3.41 -13.51 9.28
CA ALA A 137 -3.86 -13.75 7.91
C ALA A 137 -2.75 -13.50 6.89
N GLU A 138 -2.01 -12.39 7.04
CA GLU A 138 -0.89 -12.02 6.16
C GLU A 138 0.23 -13.07 6.18
N ARG A 139 0.63 -13.53 7.36
CA ARG A 139 1.73 -14.48 7.53
C ARG A 139 1.42 -15.92 7.15
N TYR A 140 0.16 -16.35 7.35
CA TYR A 140 -0.17 -17.77 7.25
C TYR A 140 -1.22 -18.11 6.19
N LEU A 141 -2.13 -17.18 5.87
CA LEU A 141 -3.22 -17.47 4.96
C LEU A 141 -2.98 -16.92 3.55
N VAL A 142 -2.38 -15.73 3.43
CA VAL A 142 -2.13 -15.10 2.13
C VAL A 142 -1.30 -15.99 1.23
N ASP A 143 -0.21 -16.53 1.74
CA ASP A 143 0.67 -17.42 0.96
C ASP A 143 -0.07 -18.70 0.53
N GLY A 144 -0.87 -19.28 1.43
CA GLY A 144 -1.66 -20.48 1.14
C GLY A 144 -2.69 -20.27 0.03
N PHE A 145 -3.36 -19.12 0.00
CA PHE A 145 -4.33 -18.78 -1.04
C PHE A 145 -3.66 -18.29 -2.34
N SER A 146 -2.51 -17.64 -2.25
CA SER A 146 -1.81 -17.07 -3.42
C SER A 146 -1.26 -18.15 -4.36
N VAL A 147 -0.96 -19.35 -3.87
CA VAL A 147 -0.48 -20.46 -4.68
C VAL A 147 -1.59 -21.26 -5.38
N LEU A 148 -2.86 -20.94 -5.10
CA LEU A 148 -3.97 -21.65 -5.73
C LEU A 148 -4.05 -21.31 -7.23
N PRO A 149 -4.35 -22.32 -8.09
CA PRO A 149 -4.46 -22.11 -9.53
C PRO A 149 -5.52 -21.07 -9.86
N GLY A 150 -5.15 -20.07 -10.65
CA GLY A 150 -6.05 -19.02 -11.11
C GLY A 150 -6.22 -17.85 -10.13
N VAL A 151 -5.59 -17.85 -8.97
CA VAL A 151 -5.53 -16.69 -8.08
C VAL A 151 -4.42 -15.75 -8.56
N ALA A 152 -4.74 -14.45 -8.67
CA ALA A 152 -3.78 -13.42 -9.01
C ALA A 152 -3.13 -12.85 -7.73
N ARG A 153 -3.95 -12.48 -6.76
CA ARG A 153 -3.50 -11.94 -5.47
C ARG A 153 -4.60 -12.01 -4.41
N ILE A 154 -4.18 -11.82 -3.16
CA ILE A 154 -5.09 -11.72 -2.02
C ILE A 154 -5.05 -10.28 -1.49
N ARG A 155 -6.23 -9.73 -1.18
CA ARG A 155 -6.37 -8.41 -0.56
C ARG A 155 -6.88 -8.57 0.86
N ILE A 156 -6.17 -8.03 1.83
CA ILE A 156 -6.66 -7.93 3.21
C ILE A 156 -7.44 -6.63 3.37
N SER A 157 -8.58 -6.68 4.05
CA SER A 157 -9.42 -5.52 4.34
C SER A 157 -9.95 -5.56 5.77
N GLY A 158 -10.16 -4.38 6.34
CA GLY A 158 -10.78 -4.24 7.66
C GLY A 158 -9.84 -4.29 8.85
N ALA A 159 -8.55 -4.44 8.61
CA ALA A 159 -7.52 -4.20 9.60
C ALA A 159 -6.29 -3.59 8.93
N SER A 160 -5.55 -2.88 9.71
CA SER A 160 -4.31 -2.21 9.33
C SER A 160 -3.13 -2.96 9.95
N SER A 161 -1.97 -2.88 9.33
CA SER A 161 -0.72 -3.41 9.88
C SER A 161 -0.39 -2.77 11.23
N TYR A 162 0.48 -3.43 11.99
CA TYR A 162 1.02 -2.82 13.19
C TYR A 162 1.92 -1.64 12.86
N ALA A 163 1.75 -0.55 13.58
CA ALA A 163 2.65 0.60 13.52
C ALA A 163 2.99 1.10 14.93
N MET A 164 4.19 1.66 15.06
CA MET A 164 4.56 2.38 16.27
C MET A 164 3.98 3.79 16.19
N ARG A 165 3.01 4.09 17.04
CA ARG A 165 2.30 5.37 17.08
C ARG A 165 2.98 6.30 18.08
N VAL A 166 3.33 7.49 17.60
CA VAL A 166 3.97 8.52 18.41
C VAL A 166 3.01 9.70 18.58
N TRP A 167 2.45 9.85 19.79
CA TRP A 167 1.55 10.94 20.13
C TRP A 167 2.32 12.08 20.78
N VAL A 168 2.55 13.11 20.02
CA VAL A 168 3.42 14.23 20.41
C VAL A 168 2.69 15.18 21.37
N ASP A 169 3.35 15.52 22.51
CA ASP A 169 2.89 16.53 23.43
C ASP A 169 3.45 17.90 23.03
N ARG A 170 2.59 18.74 22.46
CA ARG A 170 2.95 20.09 22.01
C ARG A 170 3.50 21.00 23.13
N LYS A 171 3.02 20.82 24.38
CA LYS A 171 3.50 21.62 25.52
C LYS A 171 4.89 21.19 25.94
N ALA A 172 5.14 19.87 25.97
CA ALA A 172 6.43 19.32 26.28
C ALA A 172 7.49 19.69 25.23
N LEU A 173 7.12 19.71 23.92
CA LEU A 173 7.98 20.19 22.84
C LEU A 173 8.31 21.69 23.00
N ALA A 174 7.28 22.53 23.17
CA ALA A 174 7.47 23.97 23.31
C ALA A 174 8.36 24.34 24.53
N ALA A 175 8.21 23.61 25.64
CA ALA A 175 9.05 23.81 26.83
C ALA A 175 10.54 23.50 26.60
N ARG A 176 10.86 22.74 25.55
CA ARG A 176 12.22 22.35 25.18
C ARG A 176 12.70 22.98 23.88
N SER A 177 11.91 23.91 23.32
CA SER A 177 12.18 24.57 22.03
C SER A 177 12.33 23.58 20.87
N LEU A 178 11.58 22.46 20.91
CA LEU A 178 11.57 21.43 19.89
C LEU A 178 10.33 21.56 18.99
N THR A 179 10.45 21.08 17.77
CA THR A 179 9.39 20.98 16.76
C THR A 179 9.04 19.52 16.47
N VAL A 180 7.97 19.28 15.73
CA VAL A 180 7.64 17.93 15.25
C VAL A 180 8.70 17.42 14.28
N THR A 181 9.23 18.30 13.45
CA THR A 181 10.32 17.99 12.49
C THR A 181 11.56 17.45 13.18
N ASP A 182 11.91 17.95 14.37
CA ASP A 182 13.05 17.43 15.14
C ASP A 182 12.85 15.95 15.54
N ILE A 183 11.59 15.57 15.80
CA ILE A 183 11.23 14.16 16.09
C ILE A 183 11.32 13.33 14.81
N GLU A 184 10.78 13.82 13.68
CA GLU A 184 10.80 13.15 12.38
C GLU A 184 12.25 12.91 11.96
N ASP A 185 13.09 13.93 11.97
CA ASP A 185 14.50 13.84 11.66
C ASP A 185 15.26 12.85 12.58
N ALA A 186 14.91 12.79 13.88
CA ALA A 186 15.53 11.87 14.80
C ALA A 186 15.11 10.41 14.52
N LEU A 187 13.84 10.18 14.19
CA LEU A 187 13.33 8.87 13.79
C LEU A 187 13.98 8.40 12.49
N GLU A 188 14.02 9.25 11.47
CA GLU A 188 14.66 8.93 10.19
C GLU A 188 16.14 8.59 10.35
N ARG A 189 16.90 9.39 11.10
CA ARG A 189 18.34 9.18 11.30
C ARG A 189 18.68 7.94 12.09
N GLN A 190 17.84 7.54 13.04
CA GLN A 190 18.16 6.45 13.99
C GLN A 190 17.44 5.14 13.66
N ASN A 191 16.34 5.16 12.86
CA ASN A 191 15.61 3.97 12.46
C ASN A 191 16.05 3.42 11.10
N ILE A 192 17.30 3.62 10.72
CA ILE A 192 17.86 3.16 9.44
C ILE A 192 18.63 1.85 9.65
N GLU A 193 18.31 0.83 8.87
CA GLU A 193 19.12 -0.37 8.74
C GLU A 193 20.15 -0.15 7.62
N LEU A 194 21.35 0.25 7.98
CA LEU A 194 22.44 0.43 7.01
C LEU A 194 23.18 -0.88 6.79
N PRO A 195 23.44 -1.30 5.54
CA PRO A 195 24.34 -2.40 5.26
C PRO A 195 25.77 -1.98 5.68
N ALA A 196 26.30 -2.63 6.71
CA ALA A 196 27.62 -2.32 7.24
C ALA A 196 28.77 -2.93 6.43
N GLY A 197 28.47 -3.54 5.27
CA GLY A 197 29.45 -4.14 4.38
C GLY A 197 29.81 -5.59 4.72
N THR A 198 30.89 -6.08 4.11
CA THR A 198 31.37 -7.44 4.30
C THR A 198 32.82 -7.43 4.73
N ILE A 199 33.17 -8.26 5.69
CA ILE A 199 34.56 -8.55 6.07
C ILE A 199 34.98 -9.79 5.33
N GLN A 200 35.98 -9.69 4.45
CA GLN A 200 36.56 -10.81 3.73
C GLN A 200 37.87 -11.21 4.38
N SER A 201 38.03 -12.50 4.66
CA SER A 201 39.29 -13.17 4.98
C SER A 201 39.61 -14.13 3.84
N LEU A 202 40.81 -14.68 3.79
CA LEU A 202 41.25 -15.60 2.73
C LEU A 202 40.34 -16.84 2.57
N ASP A 203 39.68 -17.28 3.66
CA ASP A 203 38.86 -18.49 3.69
C ASP A 203 37.36 -18.24 4.01
N ARG A 204 36.98 -17.04 4.44
CA ARG A 204 35.62 -16.76 4.90
C ARG A 204 35.20 -15.32 4.60
N GLN A 205 33.92 -15.17 4.26
CA GLN A 205 33.26 -13.87 4.11
C GLN A 205 32.18 -13.73 5.19
N PHE A 206 32.22 -12.64 5.95
CA PHE A 206 31.22 -12.31 6.95
C PHE A 206 30.47 -11.07 6.51
N THR A 207 29.17 -11.18 6.42
CA THR A 207 28.31 -10.00 6.21
C THR A 207 28.06 -9.34 7.57
N VAL A 208 28.49 -8.09 7.73
CA VAL A 208 28.20 -7.31 8.92
C VAL A 208 26.84 -6.66 8.73
N ARG A 209 25.91 -6.92 9.66
CA ARG A 209 24.62 -6.27 9.72
C ARG A 209 24.58 -5.39 10.96
N THR A 210 24.16 -4.15 10.80
CA THR A 210 23.77 -3.32 11.94
C THR A 210 22.48 -3.89 12.53
N LYS A 211 22.45 -4.10 13.83
CA LYS A 211 21.24 -4.56 14.53
C LYS A 211 20.24 -3.40 14.49
N ARG A 212 18.98 -3.66 14.11
CA ARG A 212 17.89 -2.71 14.33
C ARG A 212 17.86 -2.33 15.81
N GLU A 213 17.94 -1.05 16.10
CA GLU A 213 17.93 -0.58 17.49
C GLU A 213 16.53 -0.57 18.10
N PHE A 214 15.51 -0.33 17.28
CA PHE A 214 14.13 -0.07 17.74
C PHE A 214 13.19 -1.22 17.33
N LEU A 215 12.96 -2.14 18.26
CA LEU A 215 12.04 -3.29 18.09
C LEU A 215 10.84 -3.23 19.04
N SER A 216 10.93 -2.45 20.12
CA SER A 216 9.90 -2.37 21.16
C SER A 216 9.50 -0.92 21.43
N GLU A 217 8.34 -0.74 22.07
CA GLU A 217 7.91 0.60 22.55
C GLU A 217 8.96 1.26 23.45
N GLU A 218 9.67 0.46 24.24
CA GLU A 218 10.69 0.95 25.17
C GLU A 218 11.91 1.48 24.41
N ASP A 219 12.30 0.83 23.33
CA ASP A 219 13.41 1.29 22.49
C ASP A 219 13.07 2.65 21.88
N PHE A 220 11.85 2.79 21.33
CA PHE A 220 11.40 4.08 20.79
C PHE A 220 11.27 5.16 21.86
N ARG A 221 10.80 4.85 23.08
CA ARG A 221 10.75 5.82 24.18
C ARG A 221 12.15 6.33 24.55
N ASN A 222 13.15 5.48 24.43
CA ASN A 222 14.56 5.81 24.74
C ASN A 222 15.30 6.50 23.60
N LEU A 223 14.70 6.61 22.40
CA LEU A 223 15.29 7.32 21.27
C LEU A 223 15.64 8.75 21.66
N VAL A 224 16.85 9.18 21.32
CA VAL A 224 17.34 10.53 21.62
C VAL A 224 16.92 11.47 20.50
N VAL A 225 16.00 12.38 20.79
CA VAL A 225 15.54 13.39 19.83
C VAL A 225 16.60 14.47 19.62
N VAL A 226 17.08 15.06 20.71
CA VAL A 226 18.11 16.11 20.67
C VAL A 226 19.10 15.92 21.81
N ARG A 227 20.35 16.30 21.57
CA ARG A 227 21.37 16.46 22.57
C ARG A 227 21.62 17.97 22.79
N GLY A 228 21.28 18.48 23.97
CA GLY A 228 21.53 19.85 24.36
C GLY A 228 23.03 20.16 24.47
N GLU A 229 23.37 21.44 24.43
CA GLU A 229 24.79 21.93 24.57
C GLU A 229 25.40 21.50 25.89
N ASP A 230 24.61 21.39 26.95
CA ASP A 230 25.04 20.94 28.29
C ASP A 230 25.21 19.41 28.39
N GLY A 231 25.06 18.67 27.27
CA GLY A 231 25.12 17.21 27.24
C GLY A 231 23.81 16.52 27.71
N PHE A 232 22.77 17.26 28.06
CA PHE A 232 21.49 16.72 28.41
C PHE A 232 20.83 16.09 27.19
N LEU A 233 20.26 14.88 27.36
CA LEU A 233 19.61 14.14 26.31
C LEU A 233 18.08 14.24 26.48
N VAL A 234 17.39 14.77 25.46
CA VAL A 234 15.93 14.71 25.40
C VAL A 234 15.53 13.43 24.69
N ARG A 235 14.77 12.57 25.38
CA ARG A 235 14.28 11.32 24.84
C ARG A 235 12.86 11.47 24.32
N LEU A 236 12.50 10.66 23.33
CA LEU A 236 11.15 10.67 22.72
C LEU A 236 10.04 10.49 23.77
N GLY A 237 10.23 9.59 24.74
CA GLY A 237 9.26 9.37 25.81
C GLY A 237 9.00 10.54 26.74
N GLU A 238 9.86 11.61 26.71
CA GLU A 238 9.67 12.84 27.49
C GLU A 238 8.80 13.88 26.76
N VAL A 239 8.65 13.76 25.45
CA VAL A 239 7.94 14.70 24.58
C VAL A 239 6.79 14.06 23.80
N ALA A 240 6.69 12.73 23.87
CA ALA A 240 5.66 11.97 23.20
C ALA A 240 5.27 10.70 23.96
N ARG A 241 4.03 10.25 23.79
CA ARG A 241 3.58 8.91 24.19
C ARG A 241 3.78 7.98 23.00
N VAL A 242 4.47 6.88 23.22
CA VAL A 242 4.71 5.84 22.22
C VAL A 242 3.89 4.62 22.57
N GLU A 243 3.17 4.09 21.60
CA GLU A 243 2.37 2.87 21.74
C GLU A 243 2.35 2.06 20.44
N LEU A 244 2.31 0.74 20.54
CA LEU A 244 2.09 -0.14 19.40
C LEU A 244 0.59 -0.19 19.09
N GLY A 245 0.20 0.08 17.86
CA GLY A 245 -1.21 0.12 17.48
C GLY A 245 -1.41 -0.15 16.00
N ALA A 246 -2.65 0.01 15.54
CA ALA A 246 -2.95 -0.06 14.11
C ALA A 246 -2.39 1.17 13.39
N GLU A 247 -1.76 0.98 12.23
CA GLU A 247 -1.25 2.06 11.38
C GLU A 247 -2.37 3.03 11.00
N GLU A 248 -3.52 2.49 10.60
CA GLU A 248 -4.70 3.27 10.31
C GLU A 248 -5.91 2.76 11.10
N SER A 249 -6.56 3.63 11.88
CA SER A 249 -7.74 3.29 12.69
C SER A 249 -9.07 3.69 12.02
N ARG A 250 -9.03 4.34 10.84
CA ARG A 250 -10.22 4.88 10.18
C ARG A 250 -10.99 3.85 9.37
N ARG A 251 -10.35 2.74 8.97
CA ARG A 251 -10.99 1.66 8.22
C ARG A 251 -11.57 0.63 9.16
N LEU A 252 -12.83 0.29 8.96
CA LEU A 252 -13.54 -0.68 9.78
C LEU A 252 -14.32 -1.63 8.89
N PHE A 253 -14.05 -2.92 9.01
CA PHE A 253 -14.83 -3.97 8.37
C PHE A 253 -15.65 -4.72 9.43
N ARG A 254 -16.95 -4.79 9.25
CA ARG A 254 -17.85 -5.47 10.16
C ARG A 254 -18.74 -6.47 9.42
N GLY A 255 -18.94 -7.63 10.03
CA GLY A 255 -19.94 -8.58 9.59
C GLY A 255 -20.86 -8.94 10.76
N ASN A 256 -22.16 -8.78 10.59
CA ASN A 256 -23.16 -8.98 11.65
C ASN A 256 -22.88 -8.16 12.92
N GLY A 257 -22.38 -6.92 12.77
CA GLY A 257 -22.07 -6.02 13.88
C GLY A 257 -20.73 -6.28 14.59
N VAL A 258 -20.03 -7.37 14.27
CA VAL A 258 -18.73 -7.73 14.86
C VAL A 258 -17.59 -7.29 13.96
N PRO A 259 -16.50 -6.69 14.52
CA PRO A 259 -15.29 -6.41 13.75
C PRO A 259 -14.70 -7.70 13.16
N ARG A 260 -14.29 -7.66 11.90
CA ARG A 260 -13.77 -8.81 11.16
C ARG A 260 -12.62 -8.38 10.26
N VAL A 261 -11.88 -9.35 9.78
CA VAL A 261 -10.90 -9.18 8.72
C VAL A 261 -11.41 -9.86 7.46
N GLY A 262 -11.42 -9.13 6.35
CA GLY A 262 -11.80 -9.65 5.04
C GLY A 262 -10.56 -10.09 4.26
N LEU A 263 -10.60 -11.30 3.69
CA LEU A 263 -9.65 -11.74 2.68
C LEU A 263 -10.36 -11.74 1.33
N GLY A 264 -10.00 -10.81 0.47
CA GLY A 264 -10.52 -10.70 -0.88
C GLY A 264 -9.66 -11.51 -1.85
N ILE A 265 -10.24 -12.51 -2.50
CA ILE A 265 -9.56 -13.30 -3.52
C ILE A 265 -9.77 -12.62 -4.87
N ILE A 266 -8.67 -12.25 -5.52
CA ILE A 266 -8.63 -11.66 -6.85
C ILE A 266 -8.12 -12.74 -7.79
N LYS A 267 -8.91 -13.05 -8.82
CA LYS A 267 -8.55 -14.06 -9.82
C LYS A 267 -7.69 -13.47 -10.95
N GLN A 268 -6.93 -14.31 -11.61
CA GLN A 268 -6.30 -13.94 -12.88
C GLN A 268 -7.39 -13.68 -13.94
N SER A 269 -7.18 -12.72 -14.83
CA SER A 269 -8.17 -12.31 -15.85
C SER A 269 -8.71 -13.47 -16.65
N GLN A 270 -7.88 -14.43 -17.04
CA GLN A 270 -8.26 -15.60 -17.83
C GLN A 270 -8.74 -16.80 -17.03
N ALA A 271 -8.71 -16.74 -15.67
CA ALA A 271 -9.11 -17.87 -14.85
C ALA A 271 -10.62 -18.03 -14.74
N ASN A 272 -11.07 -19.29 -14.67
CA ASN A 272 -12.47 -19.62 -14.45
C ASN A 272 -12.86 -19.35 -13.00
N THR A 273 -13.84 -18.46 -12.80
CA THR A 273 -14.35 -18.04 -11.49
C THR A 273 -14.81 -19.22 -10.62
N LEU A 274 -15.48 -20.20 -11.20
CA LEU A 274 -15.99 -21.36 -10.47
C LEU A 274 -14.87 -22.29 -9.97
N ASP A 275 -13.83 -22.47 -10.79
CA ASP A 275 -12.70 -23.34 -10.43
C ASP A 275 -11.85 -22.71 -9.32
N VAL A 276 -11.59 -21.40 -9.42
CA VAL A 276 -10.90 -20.65 -8.34
C VAL A 276 -11.73 -20.68 -7.05
N SER A 277 -13.04 -20.47 -7.12
CA SER A 277 -13.93 -20.55 -5.96
C SER A 277 -13.93 -21.92 -5.30
N ARG A 278 -13.92 -23.00 -6.10
CA ARG A 278 -13.84 -24.37 -5.59
C ARG A 278 -12.49 -24.67 -4.97
N ALA A 279 -11.40 -24.18 -5.56
CA ALA A 279 -10.06 -24.35 -5.01
C ALA A 279 -9.91 -23.62 -3.67
N ALA A 280 -10.45 -22.41 -3.56
CA ALA A 280 -10.40 -21.61 -2.34
C ALA A 280 -11.28 -22.14 -1.18
N LYS A 281 -12.28 -22.98 -1.48
CA LYS A 281 -13.17 -23.59 -0.48
C LYS A 281 -12.71 -24.96 0.03
N LYS A 282 -11.67 -25.52 -0.55
CA LYS A 282 -11.04 -26.78 -0.10
C LYS A 282 -10.00 -26.53 0.98
#